data_014f71b7342d333f911f34e261068e37
#
_entry.id   014f71b7342d333f911f34e261068e37
#
_cell.length_a   1.000
_cell.length_b   1.000
_cell.length_c   1.000
_cell.angle_alpha   90.00
_cell.angle_beta   90.00
_cell.angle_gamma   90.00
#
_symmetry.space_group_name_H-M   'P 1'
#
loop_
_entity.id
_entity.type
_entity.pdbx_description
1 polymer ?
#
loop_
_entity_poly.entity_id
_entity_poly.type
_entity_poly.pdbx_seq_one_letter_code
_entity_poly.pdbx_strand_id
1 'polypeptide(L)'
;MASYILALDQGTTSSRAIVFDRAGQIAAKAQHTFPQIYPQAGWVEHDPMTIWDTERLAAAEAIRGLPEGSIDGIGVTNQRETTIVWDKATGQPVYNAIVWQCRRTAELCEELKRQGLEERIVSTTGLLIDAYFSGTKIRWILDNVPGARQRAERGELLLSLIHI
;
A
#
# COMPACT_ATOMS: atom_id res chain seq x y z
N MET A 1 33.53 -5.47 9.69
CA MET A 1 32.63 -6.17 8.75
C MET A 1 31.88 -5.12 7.97
N ALA A 2 31.57 -5.37 6.69
CA ALA A 2 30.70 -4.49 5.93
C ALA A 2 29.32 -4.50 6.58
N SER A 3 28.66 -3.34 6.63
CA SER A 3 27.39 -3.13 7.31
C SER A 3 26.54 -2.23 6.44
N TYR A 4 25.33 -2.68 6.13
CA TYR A 4 24.43 -2.02 5.20
C TYR A 4 23.02 -1.90 5.78
N ILE A 5 22.27 -0.93 5.27
CA ILE A 5 20.82 -0.81 5.47
C ILE A 5 20.14 -1.09 4.13
N LEU A 6 19.15 -1.96 4.15
CA LEU A 6 18.26 -2.20 3.01
C LEU A 6 17.02 -1.30 3.13
N ALA A 7 16.81 -0.44 2.15
CA ALA A 7 15.59 0.37 2.03
C ALA A 7 14.67 -0.24 0.96
N LEU A 8 13.43 -0.55 1.34
CA LEU A 8 12.37 -1.04 0.46
C LEU A 8 11.38 0.11 0.19
N ASP A 9 11.17 0.43 -1.09
CA ASP A 9 10.32 1.53 -1.53
C ASP A 9 9.20 1.00 -2.44
N GLN A 10 8.03 0.79 -1.84
CA GLN A 10 6.82 0.38 -2.53
C GLN A 10 6.15 1.59 -3.18
N GLY A 11 6.65 2.00 -4.34
CA GLY A 11 6.16 3.16 -5.08
C GLY A 11 4.86 2.89 -5.84
N THR A 12 4.30 3.94 -6.47
CA THR A 12 3.03 3.83 -7.20
C THR A 12 3.16 3.05 -8.51
N THR A 13 4.33 3.06 -9.14
CA THR A 13 4.53 2.44 -10.46
C THR A 13 5.58 1.34 -10.48
N SER A 14 6.29 1.18 -9.36
CA SER A 14 7.38 0.22 -9.23
C SER A 14 7.72 -0.05 -7.79
N SER A 15 8.25 -1.23 -7.54
CA SER A 15 8.90 -1.62 -6.28
C SER A 15 10.41 -1.42 -6.43
N ARG A 16 11.07 -0.92 -5.40
CA ARG A 16 12.50 -0.62 -5.42
C ARG A 16 13.18 -1.04 -4.13
N ALA A 17 14.36 -1.61 -4.26
CA ALA A 17 15.25 -1.90 -3.14
C ALA A 17 16.58 -1.18 -3.32
N ILE A 18 17.04 -0.49 -2.27
CA ILE A 18 18.31 0.25 -2.26
C ILE A 18 19.10 -0.18 -1.05
N VAL A 19 20.36 -0.51 -1.25
CA VAL A 19 21.30 -0.83 -0.17
C VAL A 19 22.22 0.38 0.06
N PHE A 20 22.24 0.86 1.28
CA PHE A 20 23.10 1.95 1.70
C PHE A 20 24.24 1.43 2.59
N ASP A 21 25.45 1.96 2.37
CA ASP A 21 26.58 1.74 3.28
C ASP A 21 26.51 2.69 4.49
N ARG A 22 27.51 2.58 5.39
CA ARG A 22 27.61 3.43 6.60
C ARG A 22 27.84 4.91 6.31
N ALA A 23 28.32 5.26 5.13
CA ALA A 23 28.51 6.64 4.68
C ALA A 23 27.25 7.21 4.02
N GLY A 24 26.16 6.41 3.92
CA GLY A 24 24.93 6.78 3.24
C GLY A 24 25.04 6.73 1.71
N GLN A 25 26.08 6.08 1.18
CA GLN A 25 26.24 5.90 -0.25
C GLN A 25 25.48 4.67 -0.73
N ILE A 26 24.95 4.73 -1.94
CA ILE A 26 24.25 3.60 -2.56
C ILE A 26 25.28 2.56 -2.97
N ALA A 27 25.27 1.40 -2.29
CA ALA A 27 26.11 0.25 -2.61
C ALA A 27 25.48 -0.64 -3.70
N ALA A 28 24.16 -0.78 -3.69
CA ALA A 28 23.41 -1.54 -4.70
C ALA A 28 21.96 -1.05 -4.79
N LYS A 29 21.32 -1.31 -5.94
CA LYS A 29 19.90 -1.03 -6.13
C LYS A 29 19.30 -1.96 -7.17
N ALA A 30 18.00 -2.26 -7.01
CA ALA A 30 17.18 -2.93 -8.02
C ALA A 30 15.78 -2.30 -8.05
N GLN A 31 15.08 -2.41 -9.17
CA GLN A 31 13.75 -1.82 -9.35
C GLN A 31 12.97 -2.62 -10.40
N HIS A 32 11.72 -2.91 -10.09
CA HIS A 32 10.78 -3.59 -10.99
C HIS A 32 9.49 -2.78 -11.10
N THR A 33 9.05 -2.52 -12.32
CA THR A 33 7.74 -1.92 -12.60
C THR A 33 6.65 -2.98 -12.55
N PHE A 34 5.42 -2.56 -12.25
CA PHE A 34 4.25 -3.42 -12.29
C PHE A 34 3.08 -2.76 -13.03
N PRO A 35 2.16 -3.56 -13.60
CA PRO A 35 1.02 -3.05 -14.35
C PRO A 35 0.10 -2.20 -13.48
N GLN A 36 -0.43 -1.13 -14.07
CA GLN A 36 -1.52 -0.34 -13.51
C GLN A 36 -2.84 -0.87 -14.06
N ILE A 37 -3.87 -1.00 -13.22
CA ILE A 37 -5.18 -1.52 -13.59
C ILE A 37 -6.19 -0.36 -13.58
N TYR A 38 -6.88 -0.15 -14.69
CA TYR A 38 -7.88 0.90 -14.85
C TYR A 38 -9.23 0.28 -15.23
N PRO A 39 -10.03 -0.23 -14.27
CA PRO A 39 -11.28 -0.95 -14.57
C PRO A 39 -12.32 -0.09 -15.28
N GLN A 40 -12.35 1.20 -14.95
CA GLN A 40 -13.21 2.22 -15.58
C GLN A 40 -12.66 3.63 -15.34
N ALA A 41 -13.28 4.63 -15.97
CA ALA A 41 -12.84 6.02 -15.84
C ALA A 41 -12.76 6.47 -14.36
N GLY A 42 -11.61 7.03 -13.97
CA GLY A 42 -11.36 7.50 -12.61
C GLY A 42 -11.03 6.40 -11.59
N TRP A 43 -11.04 5.12 -11.98
CA TRP A 43 -10.64 4.02 -11.11
C TRP A 43 -9.19 3.62 -11.37
N VAL A 44 -8.44 3.43 -10.28
CA VAL A 44 -7.04 2.99 -10.33
C VAL A 44 -6.83 1.90 -9.31
N GLU A 45 -6.31 0.76 -9.76
CA GLU A 45 -6.05 -0.41 -8.94
C GLU A 45 -4.67 -0.99 -9.22
N HIS A 46 -4.14 -1.72 -8.24
CA HIS A 46 -2.99 -2.59 -8.40
C HIS A 46 -3.34 -4.01 -7.92
N ASP A 47 -2.67 -5.01 -8.50
CA ASP A 47 -2.66 -6.34 -7.93
C ASP A 47 -1.68 -6.38 -6.74
N PRO A 48 -2.16 -6.63 -5.49
CA PRO A 48 -1.31 -6.67 -4.32
C PRO A 48 -0.22 -7.75 -4.39
N MET A 49 -0.53 -8.89 -5.01
CA MET A 49 0.45 -9.98 -5.12
C MET A 49 1.58 -9.62 -6.07
N THR A 50 1.28 -8.90 -7.14
CA THR A 50 2.32 -8.38 -8.05
C THR A 50 3.22 -7.36 -7.35
N ILE A 51 2.67 -6.49 -6.48
CA ILE A 51 3.49 -5.57 -5.67
C ILE A 51 4.42 -6.36 -4.75
N TRP A 52 3.90 -7.36 -4.03
CA TRP A 52 4.69 -8.23 -3.16
C TRP A 52 5.82 -8.94 -3.90
N ASP A 53 5.52 -9.56 -5.04
CA ASP A 53 6.50 -10.30 -5.82
C ASP A 53 7.60 -9.38 -6.40
N THR A 54 7.24 -8.21 -6.90
CA THR A 54 8.21 -7.24 -7.43
C THR A 54 9.08 -6.65 -6.32
N GLU A 55 8.55 -6.39 -5.12
CA GLU A 55 9.34 -5.92 -3.98
C GLU A 55 10.33 -6.99 -3.51
N ARG A 56 9.85 -8.23 -3.36
CA ARG A 56 10.70 -9.38 -2.99
C ARG A 56 11.81 -9.62 -4.00
N LEU A 57 11.50 -9.51 -5.30
CA LEU A 57 12.47 -9.66 -6.38
C LEU A 57 13.52 -8.52 -6.33
N ALA A 58 13.09 -7.27 -6.19
CA ALA A 58 14.00 -6.13 -6.07
C ALA A 58 14.92 -6.27 -4.84
N ALA A 59 14.38 -6.69 -3.69
CA ALA A 59 15.17 -6.93 -2.50
C ALA A 59 16.23 -8.02 -2.73
N ALA A 60 15.84 -9.18 -3.27
CA ALA A 60 16.75 -10.28 -3.56
C ALA A 60 17.86 -9.90 -4.55
N GLU A 61 17.54 -9.08 -5.56
CA GLU A 61 18.53 -8.59 -6.53
C GLU A 61 19.48 -7.56 -5.90
N ALA A 62 18.97 -6.62 -5.10
CA ALA A 62 19.78 -5.58 -4.48
C ALA A 62 20.82 -6.15 -3.49
N ILE A 63 20.48 -7.22 -2.77
CA ILE A 63 21.40 -7.84 -1.81
C ILE A 63 22.33 -8.90 -2.44
N ARG A 64 22.14 -9.23 -3.72
CA ARG A 64 22.94 -10.26 -4.40
C ARG A 64 24.43 -9.89 -4.41
N GLY A 65 25.24 -10.79 -3.89
CA GLY A 65 26.70 -10.61 -3.84
C GLY A 65 27.21 -9.82 -2.63
N LEU A 66 26.32 -9.35 -1.75
CA LEU A 66 26.75 -8.82 -0.46
C LEU A 66 27.14 -9.96 0.49
N PRO A 67 28.07 -9.71 1.44
CA PRO A 67 28.42 -10.71 2.45
C PRO A 67 27.19 -11.12 3.27
N GLU A 68 27.10 -12.40 3.59
CA GLU A 68 26.02 -12.91 4.45
C GLU A 68 26.07 -12.22 5.82
N GLY A 69 24.90 -11.87 6.36
CA GLY A 69 24.77 -11.18 7.65
C GLY A 69 25.26 -9.72 7.64
N SER A 70 25.47 -9.11 6.46
CA SER A 70 25.93 -7.72 6.36
C SER A 70 24.79 -6.68 6.36
N ILE A 71 23.52 -7.09 6.31
CA ILE A 71 22.36 -6.19 6.43
C ILE A 71 21.99 -6.05 7.91
N ASP A 72 22.24 -4.87 8.47
CA ASP A 72 22.00 -4.55 9.87
C ASP A 72 20.57 -4.13 10.17
N GLY A 73 19.82 -3.70 9.14
CA GLY A 73 18.43 -3.27 9.28
C GLY A 73 17.72 -3.07 7.96
N ILE A 74 16.38 -3.06 8.03
CA ILE A 74 15.50 -2.84 6.88
C ILE A 74 14.59 -1.64 7.19
N GLY A 75 14.56 -0.66 6.28
CA GLY A 75 13.61 0.43 6.29
C GLY A 75 12.58 0.20 5.17
N VAL A 76 11.29 0.44 5.47
CA VAL A 76 10.21 0.29 4.48
C VAL A 76 9.48 1.61 4.31
N THR A 77 9.25 2.01 3.08
CA THR A 77 8.33 3.10 2.73
C THR A 77 7.31 2.61 1.72
N ASN A 78 6.17 3.29 1.64
CA ASN A 78 5.02 2.83 0.88
C ASN A 78 4.40 3.95 0.03
N GLN A 79 3.49 3.59 -0.87
CA GLN A 79 2.55 4.53 -1.48
C GLN A 79 1.38 4.76 -0.51
N ARG A 80 1.44 5.81 0.30
CA ARG A 80 0.44 6.13 1.31
C ARG A 80 -0.99 6.15 0.73
N GLU A 81 -2.00 5.83 1.56
CA GLU A 81 -3.43 5.83 1.24
C GLU A 81 -3.90 4.79 0.23
N THR A 82 -3.01 4.04 -0.41
CA THR A 82 -3.40 2.89 -1.21
C THR A 82 -3.87 1.78 -0.27
N THR A 83 -5.10 1.32 -0.46
CA THR A 83 -5.82 0.48 0.52
C THR A 83 -5.84 -0.97 0.07
N ILE A 84 -5.39 -1.87 0.94
CA ILE A 84 -5.46 -3.32 0.74
C ILE A 84 -6.16 -3.97 1.92
N VAL A 85 -7.09 -4.89 1.63
CA VAL A 85 -7.73 -5.77 2.62
C VAL A 85 -7.47 -7.22 2.21
N TRP A 86 -7.01 -8.04 3.17
CA TRP A 86 -6.70 -9.44 2.89
C TRP A 86 -7.23 -10.38 3.99
N ASP A 87 -7.37 -11.64 3.61
CA ASP A 87 -7.74 -12.72 4.50
C ASP A 87 -6.59 -13.03 5.47
N LYS A 88 -6.87 -12.99 6.77
CA LYS A 88 -5.88 -13.18 7.83
C LYS A 88 -5.26 -14.58 7.82
N ALA A 89 -6.03 -15.60 7.44
CA ALA A 89 -5.58 -16.98 7.48
C ALA A 89 -4.74 -17.37 6.27
N THR A 90 -5.07 -16.81 5.10
CA THR A 90 -4.43 -17.20 3.83
C THR A 90 -3.43 -16.17 3.32
N GLY A 91 -3.47 -14.92 3.81
CA GLY A 91 -2.70 -13.82 3.27
C GLY A 91 -3.18 -13.30 1.92
N GLN A 92 -4.27 -13.87 1.37
CA GLN A 92 -4.76 -13.49 0.05
C GLN A 92 -5.61 -12.21 0.10
N PRO A 93 -5.39 -11.25 -0.80
CA PRO A 93 -6.21 -10.05 -0.87
C PRO A 93 -7.65 -10.42 -1.26
N VAL A 94 -8.63 -9.74 -0.64
CA VAL A 94 -10.06 -9.94 -0.96
C VAL A 94 -10.49 -9.12 -2.18
N TYR A 95 -9.68 -8.14 -2.56
CA TYR A 95 -9.87 -7.26 -3.71
C TYR A 95 -8.52 -6.65 -4.12
N ASN A 96 -8.44 -6.11 -5.34
CA ASN A 96 -7.27 -5.34 -5.76
C ASN A 96 -7.00 -4.16 -4.80
N ALA A 97 -5.75 -3.75 -4.69
CA ALA A 97 -5.38 -2.53 -3.98
C ALA A 97 -6.06 -1.32 -4.63
N ILE A 98 -6.85 -0.56 -3.87
CA ILE A 98 -7.45 0.70 -4.35
C ILE A 98 -6.43 1.80 -4.16
N VAL A 99 -5.89 2.30 -5.28
CA VAL A 99 -4.78 3.27 -5.28
C VAL A 99 -5.22 4.64 -4.77
N TRP A 100 -4.30 5.39 -4.18
CA TRP A 100 -4.54 6.74 -3.65
C TRP A 100 -5.13 7.71 -4.71
N GLN A 101 -4.82 7.51 -5.98
CA GLN A 101 -5.34 8.29 -7.11
C GLN A 101 -6.79 7.96 -7.48
N CYS A 102 -7.32 6.84 -6.98
CA CYS A 102 -8.64 6.34 -7.37
C CYS A 102 -9.76 7.25 -6.89
N ARG A 103 -10.66 7.63 -7.81
CA ARG A 103 -11.79 8.53 -7.54
C ARG A 103 -13.12 7.82 -7.31
N ARG A 104 -13.16 6.48 -7.19
CA ARG A 104 -14.41 5.69 -7.03
C ARG A 104 -15.26 6.09 -5.83
N THR A 105 -14.64 6.67 -4.80
CA THR A 105 -15.33 7.07 -3.57
C THR A 105 -15.66 8.57 -3.53
N ALA A 106 -15.50 9.31 -4.64
CA ALA A 106 -15.78 10.75 -4.68
C ALA A 106 -17.23 11.06 -4.31
N GLU A 107 -18.20 10.30 -4.81
CA GLU A 107 -19.61 10.45 -4.47
C GLU A 107 -19.89 10.26 -2.98
N LEU A 108 -19.26 9.26 -2.36
CA LEU A 108 -19.32 9.03 -0.91
C LEU A 108 -18.75 10.23 -0.13
N CYS A 109 -17.65 10.81 -0.60
CA CYS A 109 -17.08 12.01 0.03
C CYS A 109 -18.07 13.19 -0.01
N GLU A 110 -18.73 13.42 -1.15
CA GLU A 110 -19.74 14.48 -1.27
C GLU A 110 -20.97 14.21 -0.39
N GLU A 111 -21.35 12.95 -0.23
CA GLU A 111 -22.42 12.58 0.70
C GLU A 111 -22.05 12.90 2.16
N LEU A 112 -20.84 12.55 2.60
CA LEU A 112 -20.35 12.87 3.95
C LEU A 112 -20.31 14.38 4.22
N LYS A 113 -19.93 15.20 3.21
CA LYS A 113 -19.96 16.67 3.29
C LYS A 113 -21.39 17.19 3.43
N ARG A 114 -22.34 16.68 2.62
CA ARG A 114 -23.76 17.03 2.73
C ARG A 114 -24.39 16.69 4.09
N GLN A 115 -23.88 15.66 4.75
CA GLN A 115 -24.24 15.30 6.13
C GLN A 115 -23.63 16.22 7.19
N GLY A 116 -22.83 17.22 6.81
CA GLY A 116 -22.20 18.18 7.73
C GLY A 116 -21.04 17.60 8.54
N LEU A 117 -20.42 16.48 8.09
CA LEU A 117 -19.35 15.83 8.84
C LEU A 117 -17.97 16.45 8.64
N GLU A 118 -17.84 17.44 7.74
CA GLU A 118 -16.54 18.01 7.35
C GLU A 118 -15.82 18.66 8.53
N GLU A 119 -16.48 19.53 9.28
CA GLU A 119 -15.90 20.20 10.45
C GLU A 119 -15.40 19.19 11.50
N ARG A 120 -16.21 18.16 11.79
CA ARG A 120 -15.84 17.11 12.73
C ARG A 120 -14.61 16.32 12.28
N ILE A 121 -14.55 15.95 10.99
CA ILE A 121 -13.43 15.19 10.44
C ILE A 121 -12.16 16.04 10.44
N VAL A 122 -12.25 17.28 9.96
CA VAL A 122 -11.10 18.20 9.93
C VAL A 122 -10.57 18.48 11.35
N SER A 123 -11.45 18.79 12.29
CA SER A 123 -11.03 19.08 13.68
C SER A 123 -10.44 17.88 14.41
N THR A 124 -10.88 16.65 14.05
CA THR A 124 -10.39 15.41 14.67
C THR A 124 -9.09 14.89 14.04
N THR A 125 -8.95 15.02 12.72
CA THR A 125 -7.88 14.35 11.96
C THR A 125 -6.88 15.32 11.32
N GLY A 126 -7.24 16.60 11.17
CA GLY A 126 -6.51 17.56 10.37
C GLY A 126 -6.64 17.35 8.85
N LEU A 127 -7.46 16.39 8.41
CA LEU A 127 -7.58 15.98 7.01
C LEU A 127 -8.94 16.38 6.43
N LEU A 128 -8.96 16.67 5.12
CA LEU A 128 -10.19 16.92 4.36
C LEU A 128 -10.95 15.63 4.07
N ILE A 129 -12.25 15.74 3.75
CA ILE A 129 -13.01 14.64 3.17
C ILE A 129 -12.68 14.57 1.68
N ASP A 130 -11.85 13.61 1.28
CA ASP A 130 -11.48 13.37 -0.12
C ASP A 130 -11.26 11.89 -0.39
N ALA A 131 -11.50 11.48 -1.64
CA ALA A 131 -11.28 10.12 -2.12
C ALA A 131 -9.79 9.70 -2.10
N TYR A 132 -8.87 10.63 -1.94
CA TYR A 132 -7.47 10.36 -1.70
C TYR A 132 -7.25 9.50 -0.45
N PHE A 133 -7.94 9.81 0.64
CA PHE A 133 -7.77 9.14 1.94
C PHE A 133 -8.42 7.75 1.98
N SER A 134 -7.89 6.87 2.80
CA SER A 134 -8.22 5.46 2.84
C SER A 134 -9.58 5.13 3.45
N GLY A 135 -10.12 5.95 4.34
CA GLY A 135 -11.37 5.65 5.06
C GLY A 135 -12.55 5.30 4.15
N THR A 136 -12.76 6.10 3.09
CA THR A 136 -13.83 5.84 2.12
C THR A 136 -13.55 4.62 1.23
N LYS A 137 -12.28 4.31 0.93
CA LYS A 137 -11.90 3.10 0.19
C LYS A 137 -12.14 1.83 1.00
N ILE A 138 -11.82 1.86 2.30
CA ILE A 138 -12.14 0.77 3.23
C ILE A 138 -13.64 0.50 3.22
N ARG A 139 -14.45 1.55 3.41
CA ARG A 139 -15.91 1.43 3.36
C ARG A 139 -16.39 0.84 2.05
N TRP A 140 -15.82 1.31 0.93
CA TRP A 140 -16.17 0.78 -0.39
C TRP A 140 -15.91 -0.71 -0.51
N ILE A 141 -14.74 -1.21 -0.05
CA ILE A 141 -14.42 -2.65 -0.07
C ILE A 141 -15.44 -3.43 0.78
N LEU A 142 -15.74 -2.96 1.98
CA LEU A 142 -16.67 -3.63 2.89
C LEU A 142 -18.11 -3.69 2.32
N ASP A 143 -18.51 -2.70 1.52
CA ASP A 143 -19.87 -2.60 0.97
C ASP A 143 -20.01 -3.31 -0.38
N ASN A 144 -18.93 -3.44 -1.17
CA ASN A 144 -18.99 -3.91 -2.55
C ASN A 144 -18.34 -5.28 -2.78
N VAL A 145 -17.47 -5.75 -1.87
CA VAL A 145 -16.89 -7.08 -1.97
C VAL A 145 -17.78 -8.08 -1.21
N PRO A 146 -18.32 -9.10 -1.88
CA PRO A 146 -19.23 -10.05 -1.25
C PRO A 146 -18.67 -10.68 0.03
N GLY A 147 -19.41 -10.55 1.14
CA GLY A 147 -19.05 -11.11 2.44
C GLY A 147 -17.95 -10.37 3.20
N ALA A 148 -17.32 -9.34 2.62
CA ALA A 148 -16.19 -8.65 3.26
C ALA A 148 -16.57 -8.02 4.61
N ARG A 149 -17.73 -7.36 4.71
CA ARG A 149 -18.19 -6.74 5.95
C ARG A 149 -18.36 -7.77 7.07
N GLN A 150 -19.09 -8.84 6.82
CA GLN A 150 -19.33 -9.90 7.81
C GLN A 150 -18.02 -10.59 8.24
N ARG A 151 -17.09 -10.77 7.31
CA ARG A 151 -15.75 -11.33 7.60
C ARG A 151 -14.93 -10.36 8.44
N ALA A 152 -14.99 -9.07 8.16
CA ALA A 152 -14.32 -8.04 8.95
C ALA A 152 -14.87 -7.99 10.40
N GLU A 153 -16.19 -8.04 10.56
CA GLU A 153 -16.86 -8.08 11.88
C GLU A 153 -16.45 -9.31 12.71
N ARG A 154 -16.15 -10.44 12.06
CA ARG A 154 -15.62 -11.64 12.73
C ARG A 154 -14.10 -11.61 12.96
N GLY A 155 -13.40 -10.55 12.55
CA GLY A 155 -11.95 -10.41 12.71
C GLY A 155 -11.13 -11.32 11.77
N GLU A 156 -11.71 -11.74 10.65
CA GLU A 156 -11.07 -12.62 9.65
C GLU A 156 -10.24 -11.84 8.61
N LEU A 157 -10.41 -10.52 8.56
CA LEU A 157 -9.70 -9.66 7.61
C LEU A 157 -8.69 -8.76 8.31
N LEU A 158 -7.62 -8.45 7.60
CA LEU A 158 -6.63 -7.46 7.96
C LEU A 158 -6.60 -6.35 6.93
N LEU A 159 -6.15 -5.16 7.35
CA LEU A 159 -6.05 -3.95 6.54
C LEU A 159 -4.62 -3.45 6.53
N SER A 160 -4.17 -3.01 5.37
CA SER A 160 -2.96 -2.19 5.23
C SER A 160 -3.20 -1.00 4.31
N LEU A 161 -2.43 0.04 4.55
CA LEU A 161 -2.23 1.16 3.62
C LEU A 161 -0.89 0.94 2.89
N ILE A 162 -0.81 -0.19 2.20
CA ILE A 162 0.40 -0.80 1.63
C ILE A 162 1.56 -0.91 2.63
N HIS A 163 1.46 -1.87 3.52
CA HIS A 163 2.57 -2.58 4.15
C HIS A 163 2.24 -4.06 3.99
N ILE A 164 2.77 -4.67 2.99
CA ILE A 164 2.61 -6.12 2.77
C ILE A 164 3.85 -6.82 3.34
#